data_5962fe01976fc580a6e16d6ca89e7f71
#
_entry.id   5962fe01976fc580a6e16d6ca89e7f71
#
_cell.length_a   1.000
_cell.length_b   1.000
_cell.length_c   1.000
_cell.angle_alpha   90.00
_cell.angle_beta   90.00
_cell.angle_gamma   90.00
#
_symmetry.space_group_name_H-M   'P 1'
#
loop_
_entity.id
_entity.type
_entity.pdbx_description
1 polymer ?
#
loop_
_entity_poly.entity_id
_entity_poly.type
_entity_poly.pdbx_seq_one_letter_code
_entity_poly.pdbx_strand_id
1 'polypeptide(L)'
;MHITFFSKDTKPEPWVNALRQQLPEARVEAWAPGAEPADYAVVWAPPQDFLDAQPRLKGLFNIGAGVDALMQLRLPTGVPVVRLDDAGMSVQMAEYVCHAVIRYFRELDVYAEEAQQA
;
A
#
# COMPACT_ATOMS: atom_id res chain seq x y z
N MET A 1 -21.22 7.62 -2.16
CA MET A 1 -20.05 7.13 -1.40
C MET A 1 -18.85 7.97 -1.78
N HIS A 2 -18.16 8.56 -0.78
CA HIS A 2 -16.96 9.37 -0.99
C HIS A 2 -15.74 8.63 -0.44
N ILE A 3 -14.71 8.48 -1.26
CA ILE A 3 -13.45 7.80 -0.94
C ILE A 3 -12.31 8.79 -1.09
N THR A 4 -11.49 8.92 -0.06
CA THR A 4 -10.25 9.71 -0.12
C THR A 4 -9.03 8.79 -0.17
N PHE A 5 -8.03 9.20 -0.95
CA PHE A 5 -6.75 8.47 -1.06
C PHE A 5 -5.61 9.31 -0.51
N PHE A 6 -4.74 8.70 0.27
CA PHE A 6 -3.47 9.28 0.70
C PHE A 6 -2.35 8.25 0.67
N SER A 7 -1.22 8.62 0.10
CA SER A 7 0.02 7.86 0.23
C SER A 7 1.20 8.79 0.45
N LYS A 8 2.08 8.42 1.37
CA LYS A 8 3.30 9.16 1.63
C LYS A 8 4.31 9.05 0.49
N ASP A 9 4.40 7.87 -0.14
CA ASP A 9 5.53 7.50 -1.00
C ASP A 9 5.14 7.31 -2.48
N THR A 10 3.85 7.31 -2.80
CA THR A 10 3.37 7.09 -4.17
C THR A 10 2.49 8.22 -4.66
N LYS A 11 2.54 8.46 -5.97
CA LYS A 11 1.64 9.42 -6.61
C LYS A 11 0.19 8.92 -6.53
N PRO A 12 -0.77 9.81 -6.22
CA PRO A 12 -2.17 9.41 -6.04
C PRO A 12 -2.89 9.07 -7.35
N GLU A 13 -2.49 9.63 -8.49
CA GLU A 13 -3.24 9.54 -9.75
C GLU A 13 -3.50 8.11 -10.21
N PRO A 14 -2.51 7.19 -10.22
CA PRO A 14 -2.75 5.80 -10.64
C PRO A 14 -3.79 5.10 -9.77
N TRP A 15 -3.74 5.31 -8.46
CA TRP A 15 -4.66 4.72 -7.50
C TRP A 15 -6.07 5.29 -7.63
N VAL A 16 -6.18 6.61 -7.68
CA VAL A 16 -7.47 7.31 -7.83
C VAL A 16 -8.15 6.90 -9.13
N ASN A 17 -7.40 6.82 -10.24
CA ASN A 17 -7.95 6.42 -11.53
C ASN A 17 -8.40 4.95 -11.53
N ALA A 18 -7.61 4.03 -10.95
CA ALA A 18 -7.98 2.63 -10.83
C ALA A 18 -9.23 2.44 -9.97
N LEU A 19 -9.31 3.13 -8.83
CA LEU A 19 -10.49 3.10 -7.97
C LEU A 19 -11.74 3.65 -8.66
N ARG A 20 -11.63 4.74 -9.41
CA ARG A 20 -12.75 5.29 -10.21
C ARG A 20 -13.24 4.33 -11.27
N GLN A 21 -12.34 3.59 -11.92
CA GLN A 21 -12.71 2.59 -12.92
C GLN A 21 -13.47 1.41 -12.31
N GLN A 22 -13.06 0.97 -11.12
CA GLN A 22 -13.68 -0.16 -10.44
C GLN A 22 -14.95 0.22 -9.66
N LEU A 23 -15.08 1.47 -9.26
CA LEU A 23 -16.17 1.99 -8.44
C LEU A 23 -16.77 3.25 -9.10
N PRO A 24 -17.42 3.11 -10.28
CA PRO A 24 -17.89 4.26 -11.06
C PRO A 24 -18.92 5.13 -10.31
N GLU A 25 -19.65 4.55 -9.36
CA GLU A 25 -20.64 5.27 -8.53
C GLU A 25 -20.01 5.99 -7.33
N ALA A 26 -18.71 5.85 -7.11
CA ALA A 26 -18.02 6.51 -6.01
C ALA A 26 -17.32 7.79 -6.47
N ARG A 27 -17.42 8.82 -5.65
CA ARG A 27 -16.52 9.97 -5.73
C ARG A 27 -15.18 9.58 -5.11
N VAL A 28 -14.11 9.53 -5.91
CA VAL A 28 -12.77 9.17 -5.44
C VAL A 28 -11.82 10.33 -5.69
N GLU A 29 -11.14 10.79 -4.64
CA GLU A 29 -10.25 11.94 -4.71
C GLU A 29 -8.96 11.71 -3.92
N ALA A 30 -7.88 12.34 -4.38
CA ALA A 30 -6.67 12.46 -3.57
C ALA A 30 -6.92 13.45 -2.43
N TRP A 31 -6.47 13.09 -1.23
CA TRP A 31 -6.58 14.00 -0.09
C TRP A 31 -5.66 15.21 -0.24
N ALA A 32 -6.16 16.35 0.18
CA ALA A 32 -5.40 17.58 0.39
C ALA A 32 -5.87 18.27 1.68
N PRO A 33 -5.04 19.06 2.35
CA PRO A 33 -5.49 19.86 3.49
C PRO A 33 -6.70 20.72 3.14
N GLY A 34 -7.75 20.66 3.99
CA GLY A 34 -9.01 21.35 3.76
C GLY A 34 -10.00 20.63 2.84
N ALA A 35 -9.67 19.40 2.38
CA ALA A 35 -10.62 18.59 1.61
C ALA A 35 -11.84 18.19 2.44
N GLU A 36 -12.94 17.95 1.75
CA GLU A 36 -14.18 17.48 2.38
C GLU A 36 -13.98 16.10 3.03
N PRO A 37 -14.47 15.85 4.25
CA PRO A 37 -14.40 14.54 4.89
C PRO A 37 -15.06 13.45 4.06
N ALA A 38 -14.39 12.30 3.96
CA ALA A 38 -14.84 11.14 3.19
C ALA A 38 -15.55 10.09 4.05
N ASP A 39 -16.26 9.17 3.40
CA ASP A 39 -16.84 7.96 4.04
C ASP A 39 -15.80 6.86 4.25
N TYR A 40 -14.86 6.73 3.31
CA TYR A 40 -13.81 5.71 3.32
C TYR A 40 -12.46 6.33 2.98
N ALA A 41 -11.41 5.79 3.56
CA ALA A 41 -10.05 6.20 3.27
C ALA A 41 -9.20 5.00 2.81
N VAL A 42 -8.44 5.19 1.74
CA VAL A 42 -7.43 4.26 1.24
C VAL A 42 -6.07 4.91 1.46
N VAL A 43 -5.22 4.30 2.27
CA VAL A 43 -4.05 4.99 2.82
C VAL A 43 -2.76 4.17 2.80
N TRP A 44 -1.64 4.88 2.72
CA TRP A 44 -0.32 4.40 3.09
C TRP A 44 0.42 5.44 3.91
N ALA A 45 0.79 5.06 5.15
CA ALA A 45 1.49 5.90 6.11
C ALA A 45 0.92 7.35 6.22
N PRO A 46 -0.38 7.52 6.50
CA PRO A 46 -0.99 8.84 6.61
C PRO A 46 -0.45 9.58 7.85
N PRO A 47 -0.42 10.91 7.83
CA PRO A 47 -0.17 11.69 9.04
C PRO A 47 -1.41 11.72 9.95
N GLN A 48 -1.23 12.09 11.22
CA GLN A 48 -2.35 12.20 12.16
C GLN A 48 -3.40 13.23 11.68
N ASP A 49 -2.95 14.35 11.11
CA ASP A 49 -3.84 15.41 10.59
C ASP A 49 -4.79 14.90 9.50
N PHE A 50 -4.35 13.91 8.71
CA PHE A 50 -5.23 13.23 7.76
C PHE A 50 -6.40 12.56 8.48
N LEU A 51 -6.12 11.76 9.52
CA LEU A 51 -7.16 11.03 10.27
C LEU A 51 -8.08 12.00 11.02
N ASP A 52 -7.51 13.03 11.64
CA ASP A 52 -8.27 14.04 12.39
C ASP A 52 -9.20 14.84 11.46
N ALA A 53 -8.88 14.97 10.18
CA ALA A 53 -9.71 15.60 9.16
C ALA A 53 -10.85 14.69 8.62
N GLN A 54 -10.97 13.44 9.11
CA GLN A 54 -11.91 12.46 8.60
C GLN A 54 -12.93 11.97 9.66
N PRO A 55 -13.77 12.83 10.23
CA PRO A 55 -14.67 12.47 11.33
C PRO A 55 -15.83 11.54 10.91
N ARG A 56 -16.03 11.30 9.61
CA ARG A 56 -17.17 10.52 9.08
C ARG A 56 -16.76 9.14 8.56
N LEU A 57 -15.50 8.71 8.79
CA LEU A 57 -15.03 7.44 8.27
C LEU A 57 -15.87 6.24 8.75
N LYS A 58 -16.19 5.37 7.80
CA LYS A 58 -16.84 4.07 7.99
C LYS A 58 -15.88 2.90 7.80
N GLY A 59 -14.71 3.14 7.20
CA GLY A 59 -13.66 2.16 7.00
C GLY A 59 -12.34 2.81 6.57
N LEU A 60 -11.23 2.23 7.03
CA LEU A 60 -9.87 2.64 6.72
C LEU A 60 -9.12 1.47 6.08
N PHE A 61 -8.67 1.63 4.86
CA PHE A 61 -8.02 0.59 4.06
C PHE A 61 -6.55 0.91 3.88
N ASN A 62 -5.68 0.08 4.44
CA ASN A 62 -4.24 0.20 4.28
C ASN A 62 -3.78 -0.59 3.06
N ILE A 63 -3.12 0.06 2.10
CA ILE A 63 -2.68 -0.58 0.84
C ILE A 63 -1.45 -1.47 0.97
N GLY A 64 -0.90 -1.60 2.16
CA GLY A 64 0.21 -2.50 2.47
C GLY A 64 -0.18 -3.55 3.50
N ALA A 65 0.60 -4.64 3.56
CA ALA A 65 0.43 -5.68 4.59
C ALA A 65 0.88 -5.18 5.98
N GLY A 66 1.96 -4.40 6.03
CA GLY A 66 2.46 -3.79 7.27
C GLY A 66 1.53 -2.67 7.76
N VAL A 67 1.22 -2.68 9.05
CA VAL A 67 0.33 -1.69 9.68
C VAL A 67 1.00 -0.91 10.82
N ASP A 68 2.29 -1.14 11.06
CA ASP A 68 3.00 -0.59 12.21
C ASP A 68 2.92 0.94 12.29
N ALA A 69 3.13 1.63 11.18
CA ALA A 69 3.01 3.09 11.10
C ALA A 69 1.59 3.58 11.39
N LEU A 70 0.58 2.84 10.92
CA LEU A 70 -0.82 3.18 11.14
C LEU A 70 -1.22 2.97 12.61
N MET A 71 -0.74 1.89 13.23
CA MET A 71 -1.04 1.56 14.62
C MET A 71 -0.41 2.49 15.66
N GLN A 72 0.53 3.33 15.25
CA GLN A 72 1.11 4.39 16.09
C GLN A 72 0.24 5.65 16.15
N LEU A 73 -0.77 5.75 15.28
CA LEU A 73 -1.67 6.88 15.22
C LEU A 73 -2.90 6.67 16.12
N ARG A 74 -3.55 7.78 16.47
CA ARG A 74 -4.87 7.75 17.10
C ARG A 74 -5.90 7.41 16.03
N LEU A 75 -6.30 6.15 15.99
CA LEU A 75 -7.30 5.67 15.05
C LEU A 75 -8.71 6.08 15.47
N PRO A 76 -9.62 6.36 14.52
CA PRO A 76 -10.99 6.69 14.86
C PRO A 76 -11.69 5.49 15.50
N THR A 77 -12.37 5.74 16.63
CA THR A 77 -13.04 4.70 17.42
C THR A 77 -14.18 4.07 16.63
N GLY A 78 -14.25 2.74 16.62
CA GLY A 78 -15.32 1.98 15.97
C GLY A 78 -15.22 1.90 14.45
N VAL A 79 -14.16 2.45 13.85
CA VAL A 79 -13.92 2.33 12.41
C VAL A 79 -13.05 1.11 12.14
N PRO A 80 -13.50 0.15 11.30
CA PRO A 80 -12.70 -1.01 10.95
C PRO A 80 -11.48 -0.59 10.13
N VAL A 81 -10.32 -1.19 10.49
CA VAL A 81 -9.08 -1.06 9.75
C VAL A 81 -8.85 -2.36 8.99
N VAL A 82 -8.78 -2.25 7.67
CA VAL A 82 -8.52 -3.37 6.75
C VAL A 82 -7.16 -3.18 6.14
N ARG A 83 -6.33 -4.21 6.17
CA ARG A 83 -5.03 -4.21 5.49
C ARG A 83 -5.04 -5.08 4.25
N LEU A 84 -4.16 -4.80 3.32
CA LEU A 84 -3.85 -5.73 2.24
C LEU A 84 -3.13 -6.93 2.85
N ASP A 85 -3.66 -8.16 2.65
CA ASP A 85 -3.04 -9.34 3.27
C ASP A 85 -1.83 -9.80 2.46
N ASP A 86 -1.98 -10.53 1.39
CA ASP A 86 -0.85 -11.04 0.62
C ASP A 86 -0.70 -10.39 -0.77
N ALA A 87 -1.74 -10.30 -1.54
CA ALA A 87 -1.74 -9.81 -2.93
C ALA A 87 -0.67 -10.49 -3.83
N GLY A 88 -0.29 -11.74 -3.54
CA GLY A 88 0.71 -12.51 -4.29
C GLY A 88 2.17 -12.19 -3.96
N MET A 89 2.43 -11.35 -2.95
CA MET A 89 3.80 -10.96 -2.58
C MET A 89 4.56 -12.09 -1.91
N SER A 90 3.90 -12.96 -1.15
CA SER A 90 4.55 -14.09 -0.44
C SER A 90 5.24 -15.04 -1.40
N VAL A 91 4.61 -15.38 -2.52
CA VAL A 91 5.19 -16.24 -3.56
C VAL A 91 6.42 -15.58 -4.18
N GLN A 92 6.32 -14.32 -4.58
CA GLN A 92 7.43 -13.57 -5.17
C GLN A 92 8.62 -13.45 -4.21
N MET A 93 8.37 -13.20 -2.93
CA MET A 93 9.43 -13.16 -1.91
C MET A 93 10.09 -14.52 -1.71
N ALA A 94 9.31 -15.59 -1.68
CA ALA A 94 9.85 -16.95 -1.58
C ALA A 94 10.73 -17.31 -2.78
N GLU A 95 10.30 -17.02 -4.00
CA GLU A 95 11.08 -17.23 -5.23
C GLU A 95 12.37 -16.43 -5.22
N TYR A 96 12.33 -15.16 -4.81
CA TYR A 96 13.51 -14.31 -4.68
C TYR A 96 14.54 -14.90 -3.71
N VAL A 97 14.09 -15.31 -2.51
CA VAL A 97 14.96 -15.92 -1.49
C VAL A 97 15.52 -17.24 -1.98
N CYS A 98 14.71 -18.13 -2.56
CA CYS A 98 15.17 -19.39 -3.13
C CYS A 98 16.22 -19.18 -4.22
N HIS A 99 15.99 -18.23 -5.13
CA HIS A 99 16.95 -17.87 -6.16
C HIS A 99 18.29 -17.41 -5.55
N ALA A 100 18.25 -16.51 -4.58
CA ALA A 100 19.46 -16.00 -3.93
C ALA A 100 20.26 -17.11 -3.22
N VAL A 101 19.57 -18.01 -2.51
CA VAL A 101 20.19 -19.15 -1.82
C VAL A 101 20.84 -20.12 -2.83
N ILE A 102 20.11 -20.50 -3.87
CA ILE A 102 20.65 -21.40 -4.92
C ILE A 102 21.85 -20.75 -5.60
N ARG A 103 21.74 -19.48 -5.98
CA ARG A 103 22.82 -18.74 -6.63
C ARG A 103 24.09 -18.73 -5.79
N TYR A 104 23.95 -18.47 -4.49
CA TYR A 104 25.08 -18.47 -3.54
C TYR A 104 25.70 -19.86 -3.37
N PHE A 105 24.90 -20.88 -3.03
CA PHE A 105 25.42 -22.23 -2.75
C PHE A 105 25.93 -22.96 -3.99
N ARG A 106 25.46 -22.59 -5.16
CA ARG A 106 25.94 -23.19 -6.44
C ARG A 106 27.02 -22.35 -7.12
N GLU A 107 27.46 -21.25 -6.48
CA GLU A 107 28.49 -20.35 -7.00
C GLU A 107 28.21 -19.87 -8.44
N LEU A 108 26.93 -19.63 -8.77
CA LEU A 108 26.51 -19.32 -10.15
C LEU A 108 27.15 -18.04 -10.69
N ASP A 109 27.56 -17.11 -9.82
CA ASP A 109 28.27 -15.90 -10.23
C ASP A 109 29.64 -16.20 -10.78
N VAL A 110 30.37 -17.16 -10.17
CA VAL A 110 31.68 -17.62 -10.66
C VAL A 110 31.55 -18.20 -12.05
N TYR A 111 30.58 -19.09 -12.27
CA TYR A 111 30.33 -19.65 -13.61
C TYR A 111 29.95 -18.58 -14.65
N ALA A 112 29.17 -17.58 -14.25
CA ALA A 112 28.81 -16.49 -15.14
C ALA A 112 30.02 -15.62 -15.53
N GLU A 113 30.93 -15.33 -14.59
CA GLU A 113 32.19 -14.63 -14.86
C GLU A 113 33.12 -15.42 -15.76
N GLU A 114 33.31 -16.71 -15.48
CA GLU A 114 34.14 -17.61 -16.32
C GLU A 114 33.58 -17.71 -17.74
N ALA A 115 32.28 -17.81 -17.92
CA ALA A 115 31.63 -17.85 -19.23
C ALA A 115 31.85 -16.56 -20.05
N GLN A 116 31.97 -15.40 -19.40
CA GLN A 116 32.27 -14.14 -20.07
C GLN A 116 33.74 -14.01 -20.51
N GLN A 117 34.63 -14.74 -19.87
CA GLN A 117 36.06 -14.71 -20.15
C GLN A 117 36.50 -15.77 -21.19
N ALA A 118 35.63 -16.70 -21.50
CA ALA A 118 35.86 -17.76 -22.49
C ALA A 118 35.64 -17.25 -23.92
#